data_19cd7b4d126a657dd5543d3bd8ac6b73
#
_entry.id   19cd7b4d126a657dd5543d3bd8ac6b73
#
_cell.length_a   1.000
_cell.length_b   1.000
_cell.length_c   1.000
_cell.angle_alpha   90.00
_cell.angle_beta   90.00
_cell.angle_gamma   90.00
#
_symmetry.space_group_name_H-M   'P 1'
#
loop_
_entity.id
_entity.type
_entity.pdbx_description
1 polymer ?
#
loop_
_entity_poly.entity_id
_entity_poly.type
_entity_poly.pdbx_seq_one_letter_code
_entity_poly.pdbx_strand_id
1 'polypeptide(L)'
;MIHIYTLHFKNDYWVDLQVESFKKHIKVPYKSYAIFSHMSSDIYEKRKDYYDYFEVREKGRHIHKGGNYHPTDGNRHIFPVIKQNLKPGDIVIRIDSDAFFIDDITDEFVNKVQDKKFIAIHEPQHEWDLNYRAPHPAFYAFRGEYLNQGLDSAMGEMSEDGHSNWWGLLIKWFKESNVDWYALERSNKVNLHALYFGIYDNLVYHHYAGSRDRITRVDRKKATELNVELTEIMEENHMIDKDVREQLSH
;
A
#
# COMPACT_ATOMS: atom_id res chain seq x y z
N MET A 1 10.79 11.74 -11.96
CA MET A 1 11.26 11.17 -10.66
C MET A 1 10.12 10.45 -9.97
N ILE A 2 10.42 9.44 -9.13
CA ILE A 2 9.42 8.74 -8.32
C ILE A 2 9.39 9.33 -6.90
N HIS A 3 8.19 9.54 -6.35
CA HIS A 3 7.94 9.80 -4.93
C HIS A 3 7.22 8.59 -4.35
N ILE A 4 7.93 7.74 -3.61
CA ILE A 4 7.33 6.53 -3.02
C ILE A 4 7.04 6.76 -1.53
N TYR A 5 5.84 6.42 -1.08
CA TYR A 5 5.49 6.54 0.32
C TYR A 5 4.81 5.29 0.88
N THR A 6 5.03 5.09 2.17
CA THR A 6 4.50 3.97 2.94
C THR A 6 3.98 4.42 4.30
N LEU A 7 3.02 3.66 4.84
CA LEU A 7 2.40 3.95 6.13
C LEU A 7 2.58 2.72 7.04
N HIS A 8 3.48 2.82 8.02
CA HIS A 8 3.72 1.77 9.01
C HIS A 8 2.83 1.95 10.23
N PHE A 9 2.28 0.86 10.76
CA PHE A 9 1.37 0.89 11.88
C PHE A 9 1.74 -0.14 12.95
N LYS A 10 2.00 0.32 14.17
CA LYS A 10 2.29 -0.48 15.37
C LYS A 10 3.55 -1.34 15.35
N ASN A 11 4.08 -1.70 14.23
CA ASN A 11 5.31 -2.47 14.13
C ASN A 11 6.19 -2.02 12.95
N ASP A 12 7.47 -2.29 13.06
CA ASP A 12 8.50 -1.99 12.05
C ASP A 12 9.06 -3.26 11.38
N TYR A 13 8.33 -4.38 11.51
CA TYR A 13 8.78 -5.71 11.10
C TYR A 13 9.19 -5.77 9.61
N TRP A 14 8.46 -5.06 8.74
CA TRP A 14 8.67 -5.08 7.30
C TRP A 14 9.59 -3.96 6.78
N VAL A 15 9.98 -3.02 7.63
CA VAL A 15 10.69 -1.80 7.20
C VAL A 15 12.01 -2.13 6.51
N ASP A 16 12.84 -2.98 7.10
CA ASP A 16 14.15 -3.32 6.54
C ASP A 16 13.99 -3.98 5.17
N LEU A 17 13.09 -4.95 5.06
CA LEU A 17 12.81 -5.66 3.82
C LEU A 17 12.27 -4.73 2.73
N GLN A 18 11.36 -3.83 3.09
CA GLN A 18 10.80 -2.87 2.15
C GLN A 18 11.85 -1.88 1.63
N VAL A 19 12.69 -1.36 2.51
CA VAL A 19 13.75 -0.42 2.12
C VAL A 19 14.81 -1.10 1.25
N GLU A 20 15.19 -2.33 1.55
CA GLU A 20 16.09 -3.11 0.68
C GLU A 20 15.45 -3.39 -0.68
N SER A 21 14.15 -3.69 -0.71
CA SER A 21 13.40 -3.82 -1.96
C SER A 21 13.45 -2.53 -2.80
N PHE A 22 13.29 -1.36 -2.19
CA PHE A 22 13.40 -0.09 -2.91
C PHE A 22 14.80 0.12 -3.50
N LYS A 23 15.85 -0.10 -2.70
CA LYS A 23 17.23 0.03 -3.16
C LYS A 23 17.57 -0.96 -4.27
N LYS A 24 17.07 -2.19 -4.16
CA LYS A 24 17.34 -3.26 -5.13
C LYS A 24 16.60 -3.05 -6.45
N HIS A 25 15.33 -2.64 -6.39
CA HIS A 25 14.44 -2.70 -7.54
C HIS A 25 14.08 -1.35 -8.17
N ILE A 26 14.25 -0.21 -7.49
CA ILE A 26 13.98 1.07 -8.15
C ILE A 26 15.23 1.54 -8.90
N LYS A 27 15.20 1.44 -10.23
CA LYS A 27 16.32 1.75 -11.13
C LYS A 27 16.31 3.18 -11.68
N VAL A 28 15.35 3.99 -11.26
CA VAL A 28 15.21 5.39 -11.66
C VAL A 28 15.32 6.30 -10.42
N PRO A 29 15.62 7.59 -10.55
CA PRO A 29 15.69 8.49 -9.40
C PRO A 29 14.38 8.50 -8.60
N TYR A 30 14.49 8.35 -7.29
CA TYR A 30 13.33 8.36 -6.39
C TYR A 30 13.62 9.11 -5.08
N LYS A 31 12.55 9.51 -4.41
CA LYS A 31 12.53 9.94 -3.01
C LYS A 31 11.55 9.07 -2.24
N SER A 32 11.93 8.70 -1.04
CA SER A 32 11.15 7.84 -0.16
C SER A 32 10.61 8.57 1.06
N TYR A 33 9.37 8.28 1.43
CA TYR A 33 8.64 8.93 2.52
C TYR A 33 7.94 7.88 3.38
N ALA A 34 7.94 8.07 4.71
CA ALA A 34 7.24 7.16 5.61
C ALA A 34 6.50 7.87 6.74
N ILE A 35 5.37 7.32 7.13
CA ILE A 35 4.69 7.65 8.39
C ILE A 35 4.70 6.42 9.29
N PHE A 36 5.25 6.57 10.49
CA PHE A 36 5.24 5.56 11.54
C PHE A 36 4.19 5.93 12.57
N SER A 37 3.09 5.20 12.61
CA SER A 37 1.97 5.49 13.50
C SER A 37 1.83 4.50 14.62
N HIS A 38 1.51 4.99 15.83
CA HIS A 38 1.38 4.21 17.06
C HIS A 38 2.67 3.44 17.38
N MET A 39 3.80 4.07 17.12
CA MET A 39 5.13 3.57 17.45
C MET A 39 5.82 4.49 18.44
N SER A 40 6.75 3.95 19.19
CA SER A 40 7.59 4.70 20.11
C SER A 40 8.57 5.61 19.35
N SER A 41 8.91 6.76 19.94
CA SER A 41 9.86 7.72 19.35
C SER A 41 11.27 7.16 19.15
N ASP A 42 11.64 6.08 19.82
CA ASP A 42 12.93 5.40 19.63
C ASP A 42 13.10 4.80 18.23
N ILE A 43 12.00 4.57 17.50
CA ILE A 43 12.04 4.18 16.09
C ILE A 43 12.77 5.23 15.23
N TYR A 44 12.72 6.51 15.62
CA TYR A 44 13.42 7.57 14.92
C TYR A 44 14.91 7.30 14.80
N GLU A 45 15.59 7.03 15.91
CA GLU A 45 17.03 6.79 15.90
C GLU A 45 17.42 5.52 15.12
N LYS A 46 16.53 4.53 15.07
CA LYS A 46 16.75 3.28 14.34
C LYS A 46 16.61 3.42 12.83
N ARG A 47 15.79 4.36 12.36
CA ARG A 47 15.29 4.42 10.96
C ARG A 47 15.53 5.77 10.26
N LYS A 48 16.15 6.76 10.90
CA LYS A 48 16.31 8.12 10.38
C LYS A 48 17.00 8.21 9.01
N ASP A 49 17.85 7.24 8.69
CA ASP A 49 18.60 7.19 7.43
C ASP A 49 17.94 6.32 6.35
N TYR A 50 16.72 5.80 6.61
CA TYR A 50 16.04 4.86 5.71
C TYR A 50 15.19 5.56 4.64
N TYR A 51 14.74 6.77 4.95
CA TYR A 51 13.83 7.52 4.10
C TYR A 51 14.32 8.96 3.94
N ASP A 52 14.03 9.58 2.81
CA ASP A 52 14.30 11.01 2.59
C ASP A 52 13.46 11.90 3.52
N TYR A 53 12.29 11.41 3.91
CA TYR A 53 11.45 12.03 4.92
C TYR A 53 10.67 10.95 5.68
N PHE A 54 10.60 11.10 7.01
CA PHE A 54 9.64 10.32 7.79
C PHE A 54 9.15 11.08 9.02
N GLU A 55 7.97 10.69 9.48
CA GLU A 55 7.32 11.22 10.68
C GLU A 55 6.93 10.08 11.61
N VAL A 56 7.24 10.21 12.90
CA VAL A 56 6.82 9.27 13.95
C VAL A 56 5.65 9.87 14.73
N ARG A 57 4.58 9.11 14.85
CA ARG A 57 3.36 9.52 15.54
C ARG A 57 3.03 8.50 16.62
N GLU A 58 3.29 8.85 17.87
CA GLU A 58 3.00 7.98 19.03
C GLU A 58 1.51 7.76 19.24
N LYS A 59 0.68 8.77 18.91
CA LYS A 59 -0.79 8.71 19.02
C LYS A 59 -1.42 9.30 17.76
N GLY A 60 -2.14 8.50 17.02
CA GLY A 60 -3.02 9.00 15.96
C GLY A 60 -4.26 9.68 16.57
N ARG A 61 -4.77 10.74 15.92
CA ARG A 61 -5.96 11.48 16.43
C ARG A 61 -7.25 10.65 16.40
N HIS A 62 -7.31 9.62 15.58
CA HIS A 62 -8.52 8.83 15.40
C HIS A 62 -8.20 7.32 15.48
N ILE A 63 -8.27 6.81 16.70
CA ILE A 63 -8.39 5.37 16.90
C ILE A 63 -9.88 5.06 16.74
N HIS A 64 -10.27 4.37 15.65
CA HIS A 64 -11.58 3.74 15.60
C HIS A 64 -11.80 2.86 16.83
N LYS A 65 -13.04 2.70 17.26
CA LYS A 65 -13.44 1.83 18.37
C LYS A 65 -12.91 0.38 18.23
N GLY A 66 -12.32 0.01 17.08
CA GLY A 66 -11.63 -1.26 16.81
C GLY A 66 -10.10 -1.21 16.86
N GLY A 67 -9.48 -0.07 17.18
CA GLY A 67 -8.02 0.06 17.28
C GLY A 67 -7.24 0.07 15.95
N ASN A 68 -7.91 0.21 14.82
CA ASN A 68 -7.26 0.26 13.52
C ASN A 68 -6.87 1.70 13.16
N TYR A 69 -5.58 1.89 12.85
CA TYR A 69 -5.11 3.12 12.20
C TYR A 69 -5.74 3.25 10.82
N HIS A 70 -6.11 4.48 10.50
CA HIS A 70 -6.71 4.75 9.22
C HIS A 70 -5.65 5.26 8.23
N PRO A 71 -5.47 4.64 7.06
CA PRO A 71 -4.54 5.12 6.03
C PRO A 71 -4.77 6.59 5.64
N THR A 72 -6.00 7.05 5.74
CA THR A 72 -6.42 8.43 5.51
C THR A 72 -5.65 9.44 6.35
N ASP A 73 -5.44 9.16 7.65
CA ASP A 73 -4.71 10.07 8.54
C ASP A 73 -3.24 10.19 8.09
N GLY A 74 -2.61 9.08 7.70
CA GLY A 74 -1.26 9.08 7.13
C GLY A 74 -1.17 9.89 5.82
N ASN A 75 -2.12 9.70 4.92
CA ASN A 75 -2.18 10.43 3.65
C ASN A 75 -2.27 11.96 3.87
N ARG A 76 -3.07 12.42 4.84
CA ARG A 76 -3.19 13.85 5.18
C ARG A 76 -1.88 14.49 5.61
N HIS A 77 -0.98 13.72 6.23
CA HIS A 77 0.32 14.21 6.68
C HIS A 77 1.36 14.16 5.58
N ILE A 78 1.38 13.11 4.78
CA ILE A 78 2.43 12.90 3.80
C ILE A 78 2.21 13.70 2.51
N PHE A 79 0.97 13.87 2.05
CA PHE A 79 0.69 14.56 0.79
C PHE A 79 1.17 16.01 0.75
N PRO A 80 1.01 16.84 1.79
CA PRO A 80 1.59 18.19 1.78
C PRO A 80 3.11 18.19 1.55
N VAL A 81 3.82 17.22 2.15
CA VAL A 81 5.28 17.10 2.01
C VAL A 81 5.66 16.65 0.60
N ILE A 82 4.96 15.67 0.04
CA ILE A 82 5.18 15.22 -1.34
C ILE A 82 4.90 16.37 -2.31
N LYS A 83 3.76 17.05 -2.17
CA LYS A 83 3.34 18.15 -3.06
C LYS A 83 4.38 19.27 -3.16
N GLN A 84 5.07 19.60 -2.06
CA GLN A 84 6.15 20.60 -2.07
C GLN A 84 7.38 20.19 -2.91
N ASN A 85 7.54 18.91 -3.15
CA ASN A 85 8.67 18.35 -3.89
C ASN A 85 8.33 17.94 -5.32
N LEU A 86 7.04 17.92 -5.70
CA LEU A 86 6.60 17.47 -7.01
C LEU A 86 7.03 18.42 -8.13
N LYS A 87 7.45 17.82 -9.23
CA LYS A 87 7.70 18.50 -10.51
C LYS A 87 6.77 17.93 -11.59
N PRO A 88 6.52 18.68 -12.68
CA PRO A 88 5.79 18.14 -13.82
C PRO A 88 6.43 16.85 -14.33
N GLY A 89 5.60 15.81 -14.53
CA GLY A 89 6.05 14.50 -14.97
C GLY A 89 6.53 13.55 -13.86
N ASP A 90 6.56 14.00 -12.60
CA ASP A 90 6.82 13.10 -11.49
C ASP A 90 5.65 12.14 -11.26
N ILE A 91 5.94 10.95 -10.78
CA ILE A 91 4.94 9.98 -10.37
C ILE A 91 5.00 9.76 -8.85
N VAL A 92 3.86 9.38 -8.28
CA VAL A 92 3.74 9.03 -6.87
C VAL A 92 3.39 7.55 -6.76
N ILE A 93 4.08 6.83 -5.91
CA ILE A 93 3.79 5.44 -5.57
C ILE A 93 3.39 5.37 -4.10
N ARG A 94 2.20 4.82 -3.85
CA ARG A 94 1.79 4.33 -2.54
C ARG A 94 2.03 2.83 -2.48
N ILE A 95 2.66 2.38 -1.41
CA ILE A 95 2.84 0.95 -1.15
C ILE A 95 2.56 0.67 0.33
N ASP A 96 1.81 -0.39 0.63
CA ASP A 96 1.55 -0.80 2.02
C ASP A 96 2.82 -1.27 2.71
N SER A 97 2.82 -1.23 4.04
CA SER A 97 3.99 -1.57 4.86
C SER A 97 4.45 -3.02 4.72
N ASP A 98 3.57 -3.92 4.32
CA ASP A 98 3.81 -5.34 4.09
C ASP A 98 3.80 -5.72 2.59
N ALA A 99 4.02 -4.72 1.74
CA ALA A 99 4.18 -4.91 0.30
C ALA A 99 5.55 -4.39 -0.16
N PHE A 100 6.14 -5.02 -1.17
CA PHE A 100 7.45 -4.66 -1.71
C PHE A 100 7.63 -5.10 -3.15
N PHE A 101 8.59 -4.48 -3.83
CA PHE A 101 8.94 -4.86 -5.20
C PHE A 101 9.75 -6.15 -5.21
N ILE A 102 9.45 -7.01 -6.16
CA ILE A 102 10.18 -8.24 -6.45
C ILE A 102 10.75 -8.25 -7.86
N ASP A 103 10.48 -7.20 -8.63
CA ASP A 103 11.06 -6.94 -9.95
C ASP A 103 11.33 -5.44 -10.13
N ASP A 104 12.07 -5.09 -11.17
CA ASP A 104 12.63 -3.77 -11.35
C ASP A 104 11.61 -2.70 -11.81
N ILE A 105 11.63 -1.58 -11.12
CA ILE A 105 10.93 -0.35 -11.48
C ILE A 105 11.86 0.49 -12.38
N THR A 106 11.62 0.43 -13.68
CA THR A 106 12.42 1.05 -14.72
C THR A 106 11.74 2.27 -15.34
N ASP A 107 12.42 2.94 -16.29
CA ASP A 107 11.80 3.98 -17.11
C ASP A 107 10.57 3.47 -17.88
N GLU A 108 10.52 2.19 -18.24
CA GLU A 108 9.36 1.58 -18.88
C GLU A 108 8.13 1.60 -17.96
N PHE A 109 8.31 1.26 -16.68
CA PHE A 109 7.24 1.38 -15.69
C PHE A 109 6.79 2.83 -15.51
N VAL A 110 7.73 3.79 -15.43
CA VAL A 110 7.41 5.23 -15.34
C VAL A 110 6.59 5.67 -16.55
N ASN A 111 7.00 5.28 -17.77
CA ASN A 111 6.27 5.58 -19.00
C ASN A 111 4.87 4.94 -19.01
N LYS A 112 4.75 3.72 -18.50
CA LYS A 112 3.45 3.05 -18.34
C LYS A 112 2.52 3.83 -17.39
N VAL A 113 3.04 4.36 -16.28
CA VAL A 113 2.23 5.24 -15.39
C VAL A 113 1.83 6.52 -16.08
N GLN A 114 2.74 7.13 -16.87
CA GLN A 114 2.43 8.33 -17.62
C GLN A 114 1.33 8.09 -18.67
N ASP A 115 1.37 6.96 -19.36
CA ASP A 115 0.35 6.57 -20.35
C ASP A 115 -0.99 6.20 -19.69
N LYS A 116 -0.97 5.28 -18.72
CA LYS A 116 -2.17 4.76 -18.05
C LYS A 116 -2.74 5.72 -17.00
N LYS A 117 -1.94 6.72 -16.60
CA LYS A 117 -2.28 7.75 -15.61
C LYS A 117 -2.43 7.26 -14.18
N PHE A 118 -3.01 6.09 -13.95
CA PHE A 118 -3.15 5.44 -12.65
C PHE A 118 -2.98 3.92 -12.80
N ILE A 119 -2.12 3.32 -11.99
CA ILE A 119 -1.88 1.86 -11.94
C ILE A 119 -2.13 1.41 -10.51
N ALA A 120 -2.83 0.30 -10.31
CA ALA A 120 -3.10 -0.24 -8.98
C ALA A 120 -3.21 -1.77 -9.01
N ILE A 121 -2.99 -2.40 -7.88
CA ILE A 121 -3.35 -3.80 -7.68
C ILE A 121 -4.86 -3.97 -7.85
N HIS A 122 -5.24 -5.03 -8.55
CA HIS A 122 -6.61 -5.50 -8.62
C HIS A 122 -6.78 -6.75 -7.76
N GLU A 123 -7.67 -6.66 -6.78
CA GLU A 123 -8.04 -7.79 -5.93
C GLU A 123 -9.55 -8.05 -6.07
N PRO A 124 -9.95 -8.98 -6.95
CA PRO A 124 -11.36 -9.17 -7.31
C PRO A 124 -12.26 -9.62 -6.16
N GLN A 125 -11.67 -10.13 -5.08
CA GLN A 125 -12.43 -10.68 -3.95
C GLN A 125 -12.71 -9.67 -2.84
N HIS A 126 -12.22 -8.45 -2.95
CA HIS A 126 -12.62 -7.33 -2.09
C HIS A 126 -13.86 -6.62 -2.64
N GLU A 127 -14.84 -7.40 -3.02
CA GLU A 127 -16.09 -6.90 -3.57
C GLU A 127 -16.98 -6.29 -2.48
N TRP A 128 -16.90 -4.99 -2.36
CA TRP A 128 -17.97 -4.20 -1.72
C TRP A 128 -19.10 -3.90 -2.69
N ASP A 129 -18.81 -3.97 -3.98
CA ASP A 129 -19.77 -3.83 -5.07
C ASP A 129 -19.34 -4.78 -6.20
N LEU A 130 -20.06 -5.87 -6.39
CA LEU A 130 -19.83 -6.90 -7.42
C LEU A 130 -19.77 -6.34 -8.85
N ASN A 131 -20.21 -5.11 -9.06
CA ASN A 131 -20.28 -4.46 -10.35
C ASN A 131 -19.16 -3.41 -10.56
N TYR A 132 -18.29 -3.18 -9.56
CA TYR A 132 -17.27 -2.15 -9.66
C TYR A 132 -15.86 -2.70 -9.38
N ARG A 133 -15.06 -2.71 -10.43
CA ARG A 133 -13.63 -3.00 -10.34
C ARG A 133 -12.93 -1.82 -9.66
N ALA A 134 -12.40 -2.02 -8.47
CA ALA A 134 -11.77 -0.99 -7.68
C ALA A 134 -10.29 -1.26 -7.43
N PRO A 135 -9.43 -0.22 -7.43
CA PRO A 135 -8.01 -0.36 -7.12
C PRO A 135 -7.81 -0.72 -5.65
N HIS A 136 -6.99 -1.73 -5.36
CA HIS A 136 -6.69 -2.16 -3.99
C HIS A 136 -5.60 -1.28 -3.35
N PRO A 137 -5.73 -0.88 -2.07
CA PRO A 137 -4.83 0.06 -1.41
C PRO A 137 -3.41 -0.41 -1.17
N ALA A 138 -3.11 -1.69 -1.36
CA ALA A 138 -1.76 -2.18 -1.14
C ALA A 138 -0.72 -1.56 -2.07
N PHE A 139 -1.13 -1.13 -3.26
CA PHE A 139 -0.26 -0.46 -4.20
C PHE A 139 -1.02 0.46 -5.16
N TYR A 140 -0.56 1.69 -5.25
CA TYR A 140 -0.95 2.66 -6.28
C TYR A 140 0.28 3.31 -6.89
N ALA A 141 0.29 3.49 -8.20
CA ALA A 141 1.23 4.35 -8.91
C ALA A 141 0.45 5.30 -9.81
N PHE A 142 0.68 6.60 -9.68
CA PHE A 142 -0.10 7.60 -10.39
C PHE A 142 0.72 8.86 -10.69
N ARG A 143 0.25 9.66 -11.64
CA ARG A 143 0.84 10.94 -11.97
C ARG A 143 0.71 11.91 -10.80
N GLY A 144 1.83 12.49 -10.35
CA GLY A 144 1.87 13.35 -9.17
C GLY A 144 0.91 14.54 -9.22
N GLU A 145 0.61 15.04 -10.43
CA GLU A 145 -0.33 16.16 -10.64
C GLU A 145 -1.75 15.89 -10.11
N TYR A 146 -2.15 14.60 -10.00
CA TYR A 146 -3.47 14.23 -9.46
C TYR A 146 -3.66 14.60 -8.01
N LEU A 147 -2.58 14.69 -7.23
CA LEU A 147 -2.67 15.22 -5.85
C LEU A 147 -3.19 16.66 -5.83
N ASN A 148 -2.90 17.44 -6.87
CA ASN A 148 -3.41 18.82 -7.01
C ASN A 148 -4.78 18.90 -7.70
N GLN A 149 -5.29 17.77 -8.18
CA GLN A 149 -6.59 17.64 -8.85
C GLN A 149 -7.64 16.92 -7.97
N GLY A 150 -7.48 16.98 -6.64
CA GLY A 150 -8.42 16.46 -5.68
C GLY A 150 -8.20 15.01 -5.25
N LEU A 151 -7.19 14.31 -5.79
CA LEU A 151 -6.88 12.95 -5.34
C LEU A 151 -6.40 12.92 -3.88
N ASP A 152 -5.68 13.94 -3.42
CA ASP A 152 -5.27 14.10 -2.02
C ASP A 152 -6.47 14.17 -1.08
N SER A 153 -7.51 14.93 -1.43
CA SER A 153 -8.76 14.98 -0.69
C SER A 153 -9.45 13.62 -0.71
N ALA A 154 -9.60 13.01 -1.88
CA ALA A 154 -10.23 11.70 -2.02
C ALA A 154 -9.56 10.61 -1.17
N MET A 155 -8.24 10.64 -1.02
CA MET A 155 -7.46 9.68 -0.21
C MET A 155 -7.23 10.13 1.24
N GLY A 156 -7.43 11.40 1.56
CA GLY A 156 -7.13 12.02 2.85
C GLY A 156 -8.36 12.45 3.66
N GLU A 157 -9.56 12.43 3.10
CA GLU A 157 -10.76 12.84 3.82
C GLU A 157 -11.33 11.73 4.69
N MET A 158 -11.82 12.13 5.86
CA MET A 158 -12.60 11.29 6.76
C MET A 158 -14.03 11.79 6.78
N SER A 159 -14.99 10.89 6.86
CA SER A 159 -16.38 11.26 7.09
C SER A 159 -16.58 11.90 8.47
N GLU A 160 -17.65 12.68 8.65
CA GLU A 160 -17.96 13.41 9.90
C GLU A 160 -18.08 12.47 11.11
N ASP A 161 -18.48 11.23 10.90
CA ASP A 161 -18.58 10.18 11.93
C ASP A 161 -17.24 9.52 12.27
N GLY A 162 -16.14 10.00 11.67
CA GLY A 162 -14.80 9.45 11.85
C GLY A 162 -14.56 8.11 11.17
N HIS A 163 -15.52 7.65 10.36
CA HIS A 163 -15.30 6.52 9.45
C HIS A 163 -14.62 7.02 8.19
N SER A 164 -13.57 6.34 7.72
CA SER A 164 -13.05 6.69 6.42
C SER A 164 -13.93 6.09 5.35
N ASN A 165 -14.38 6.94 4.50
CA ASN A 165 -15.01 6.58 3.24
C ASN A 165 -14.03 6.82 2.06
N TRP A 166 -12.72 6.76 2.34
CA TRP A 166 -11.69 7.07 1.33
C TRP A 166 -11.86 6.22 0.07
N TRP A 167 -12.35 4.99 0.21
CA TRP A 167 -12.64 4.10 -0.90
C TRP A 167 -13.77 4.63 -1.78
N GLY A 168 -14.88 5.02 -1.18
CA GLY A 168 -15.99 5.65 -1.90
C GLY A 168 -15.61 6.99 -2.51
N LEU A 169 -14.80 7.79 -1.83
CA LEU A 169 -14.29 9.07 -2.33
C LEU A 169 -13.30 8.86 -3.49
N LEU A 170 -12.44 7.86 -3.42
CA LEU A 170 -11.55 7.50 -4.51
C LEU A 170 -12.33 7.06 -5.77
N ILE A 171 -13.33 6.21 -5.60
CA ILE A 171 -14.23 5.80 -6.69
C ILE A 171 -14.96 7.01 -7.29
N LYS A 172 -15.46 7.91 -6.45
CA LYS A 172 -16.09 9.15 -6.89
C LYS A 172 -15.11 10.01 -7.70
N TRP A 173 -13.88 10.15 -7.20
CA TRP A 173 -12.84 10.91 -7.89
C TRP A 173 -12.54 10.33 -9.28
N PHE A 174 -12.42 9.01 -9.45
CA PHE A 174 -12.24 8.37 -10.76
C PHE A 174 -13.37 8.71 -11.73
N LYS A 175 -14.62 8.67 -11.26
CA LYS A 175 -15.80 9.00 -12.10
C LYS A 175 -15.83 10.46 -12.53
N GLU A 176 -15.50 11.38 -11.61
CA GLU A 176 -15.55 12.82 -11.86
C GLU A 176 -14.37 13.33 -12.68
N SER A 177 -13.17 12.77 -12.47
CA SER A 177 -11.97 13.15 -13.21
C SER A 177 -11.82 12.47 -14.56
N ASN A 178 -12.68 11.50 -14.89
CA ASN A 178 -12.59 10.67 -16.09
C ASN A 178 -11.19 10.04 -16.27
N VAL A 179 -10.57 9.66 -15.14
CA VAL A 179 -9.31 8.94 -15.12
C VAL A 179 -9.63 7.46 -15.05
N ASP A 180 -9.16 6.72 -16.03
CA ASP A 180 -9.17 5.27 -16.00
C ASP A 180 -7.93 4.75 -15.26
N TRP A 181 -7.96 3.50 -14.80
CA TRP A 181 -6.85 2.87 -14.13
C TRP A 181 -6.48 1.52 -14.74
N TYR A 182 -5.18 1.26 -14.76
CA TYR A 182 -4.63 -0.02 -15.18
C TYR A 182 -4.47 -0.94 -13.97
N ALA A 183 -5.00 -2.15 -14.09
CA ALA A 183 -4.88 -3.14 -13.04
C ALA A 183 -3.59 -3.95 -13.16
N LEU A 184 -2.86 -4.07 -12.06
CA LEU A 184 -1.90 -5.14 -11.88
C LEU A 184 -2.68 -6.38 -11.44
N GLU A 185 -2.70 -7.38 -12.28
CA GLU A 185 -3.44 -8.62 -12.02
C GLU A 185 -2.59 -9.59 -11.20
N ARG A 186 -3.26 -10.38 -10.38
CA ARG A 186 -2.60 -11.39 -9.57
C ARG A 186 -1.98 -12.46 -10.46
N SER A 187 -0.66 -12.63 -10.38
CA SER A 187 0.11 -13.59 -11.17
C SER A 187 0.34 -14.94 -10.47
N ASN A 188 0.09 -15.00 -9.16
CA ASN A 188 0.11 -16.24 -8.38
C ASN A 188 -1.27 -16.59 -7.83
N LYS A 189 -1.55 -17.87 -7.64
CA LYS A 189 -2.75 -18.36 -6.93
C LYS A 189 -4.04 -17.56 -7.25
N VAL A 190 -4.31 -17.36 -8.54
CA VAL A 190 -5.36 -16.47 -9.07
C VAL A 190 -6.79 -16.78 -8.58
N ASN A 191 -7.05 -17.99 -8.13
CA ASN A 191 -8.37 -18.43 -7.65
C ASN A 191 -8.49 -18.43 -6.13
N LEU A 192 -7.48 -17.91 -5.42
CA LEU A 192 -7.47 -17.92 -3.97
C LEU A 192 -7.86 -16.58 -3.40
N HIS A 193 -8.45 -16.66 -2.23
CA HIS A 193 -8.84 -15.49 -1.46
C HIS A 193 -7.62 -14.64 -1.06
N ALA A 194 -7.86 -13.34 -0.86
CA ALA A 194 -6.89 -12.36 -0.39
C ALA A 194 -6.26 -12.66 0.99
N LEU A 195 -6.61 -13.74 1.68
CA LEU A 195 -5.86 -14.21 2.86
C LEU A 195 -4.48 -14.76 2.49
N TYR A 196 -4.31 -15.22 1.27
CA TYR A 196 -3.00 -15.60 0.75
C TYR A 196 -2.21 -14.39 0.31
N PHE A 197 -0.88 -14.46 0.41
CA PHE A 197 -0.02 -13.46 -0.21
C PHE A 197 -0.32 -13.33 -1.71
N GLY A 198 -0.19 -12.13 -2.22
CA GLY A 198 -0.39 -11.82 -3.64
C GLY A 198 0.91 -11.42 -4.30
N ILE A 199 1.13 -11.92 -5.52
CA ILE A 199 2.11 -11.37 -6.46
C ILE A 199 1.32 -10.79 -7.62
N TYR A 200 1.59 -9.55 -7.98
CA TYR A 200 0.82 -8.80 -8.97
C TYR A 200 1.72 -8.37 -10.13
N ASP A 201 1.36 -8.80 -11.35
CA ASP A 201 2.14 -8.64 -12.59
C ASP A 201 3.62 -9.04 -12.42
N ASN A 202 3.94 -10.00 -11.52
CA ASN A 202 5.29 -10.37 -11.09
C ASN A 202 6.15 -9.19 -10.59
N LEU A 203 5.55 -8.08 -10.25
CA LEU A 203 6.22 -6.83 -9.87
C LEU A 203 6.11 -6.52 -8.39
N VAL A 204 4.92 -6.68 -7.83
CA VAL A 204 4.63 -6.33 -6.43
C VAL A 204 4.20 -7.56 -5.66
N TYR A 205 4.91 -7.85 -4.59
CA TYR A 205 4.47 -8.78 -3.54
C TYR A 205 3.67 -8.04 -2.49
N HIS A 206 2.58 -8.61 -2.01
CA HIS A 206 1.81 -8.12 -0.89
C HIS A 206 1.49 -9.27 0.07
N HIS A 207 1.95 -9.16 1.31
CA HIS A 207 1.83 -10.25 2.30
C HIS A 207 0.41 -10.42 2.84
N TYR A 208 -0.45 -9.49 2.62
CA TYR A 208 -1.84 -9.50 3.06
C TYR A 208 -2.01 -9.79 4.55
N ALA A 209 -2.30 -9.46 5.48
CA ALA A 209 -2.38 -9.77 6.91
C ALA A 209 -1.02 -9.80 7.65
N GLY A 210 0.10 -9.48 6.98
CA GLY A 210 1.44 -9.54 7.56
C GLY A 210 1.66 -8.62 8.77
N SER A 211 0.90 -7.54 8.87
CA SER A 211 0.92 -6.63 10.02
C SER A 211 -0.04 -7.04 11.14
N ARG A 212 -0.76 -8.16 11.03
CA ARG A 212 -1.76 -8.58 12.01
C ARG A 212 -1.16 -9.54 13.03
N ASP A 213 -1.28 -9.20 14.30
CA ASP A 213 -0.87 -10.06 15.41
C ASP A 213 -1.79 -11.29 15.60
N ARG A 214 -2.93 -11.32 14.92
CA ARG A 214 -3.95 -12.38 15.11
C ARG A 214 -4.95 -12.45 13.94
N ILE A 215 -5.46 -13.66 13.74
CA ILE A 215 -6.59 -13.94 12.84
C ILE A 215 -7.85 -13.24 13.35
N THR A 216 -8.48 -12.45 12.49
CA THR A 216 -9.71 -11.72 12.82
C THR A 216 -10.96 -12.61 12.64
N ARG A 217 -12.11 -12.12 13.15
CA ARG A 217 -13.41 -12.78 12.90
C ARG A 217 -13.77 -12.80 11.40
N VAL A 218 -13.38 -11.75 10.68
CA VAL A 218 -13.61 -11.65 9.23
C VAL A 218 -12.81 -12.70 8.49
N ASP A 219 -11.54 -12.89 8.86
CA ASP A 219 -10.67 -13.89 8.25
C ASP A 219 -11.24 -15.32 8.45
N ARG A 220 -11.71 -15.63 9.65
CA ARG A 220 -12.35 -16.92 9.95
C ARG A 220 -13.61 -17.15 9.14
N LYS A 221 -14.46 -16.13 9.01
CA LYS A 221 -15.68 -16.22 8.20
C LYS A 221 -15.34 -16.54 6.75
N LYS A 222 -14.38 -15.81 6.17
CA LYS A 222 -13.95 -16.02 4.80
C LYS A 222 -13.30 -17.38 4.56
N ALA A 223 -12.46 -17.85 5.48
CA ALA A 223 -11.88 -19.19 5.39
C ALA A 223 -12.97 -20.27 5.37
N THR A 224 -14.00 -20.13 6.20
CA THR A 224 -15.16 -21.02 6.21
C THR A 224 -15.92 -20.99 4.88
N GLU A 225 -16.15 -19.81 4.32
CA GLU A 225 -16.83 -19.65 3.02
C GLU A 225 -16.06 -20.31 1.87
N LEU A 226 -14.72 -20.32 1.95
CA LEU A 226 -13.84 -20.92 0.96
C LEU A 226 -13.51 -22.39 1.24
N ASN A 227 -13.97 -22.93 2.37
CA ASN A 227 -13.64 -24.26 2.85
C ASN A 227 -12.11 -24.53 2.92
N VAL A 228 -11.39 -23.56 3.48
CA VAL A 228 -9.93 -23.64 3.67
C VAL A 228 -9.56 -23.56 5.15
N GLU A 229 -8.50 -24.26 5.52
CA GLU A 229 -7.97 -24.24 6.88
C GLU A 229 -7.05 -23.02 7.08
N LEU A 230 -7.40 -22.15 8.03
CA LEU A 230 -6.61 -20.95 8.31
C LEU A 230 -5.17 -21.25 8.73
N THR A 231 -4.95 -22.35 9.42
CA THR A 231 -3.61 -22.77 9.84
C THR A 231 -2.72 -23.03 8.64
N GLU A 232 -3.23 -23.77 7.64
CA GLU A 232 -2.49 -24.05 6.41
C GLU A 232 -2.15 -22.76 5.65
N ILE A 233 -3.09 -21.81 5.55
CA ILE A 233 -2.85 -20.52 4.92
C ILE A 233 -1.74 -19.74 5.63
N MET A 234 -1.78 -19.71 6.96
CA MET A 234 -0.81 -18.97 7.76
C MET A 234 0.58 -19.60 7.68
N GLU A 235 0.66 -20.93 7.70
CA GLU A 235 1.92 -21.67 7.53
C GLU A 235 2.51 -21.40 6.14
N GLU A 236 1.71 -21.45 5.09
CA GLU A 236 2.15 -21.16 3.73
C GLU A 236 2.64 -19.72 3.58
N ASN A 237 1.90 -18.74 4.11
CA ASN A 237 2.32 -17.34 4.11
C ASN A 237 3.63 -17.14 4.88
N HIS A 238 3.82 -17.85 5.99
CA HIS A 238 5.07 -17.78 6.76
C HIS A 238 6.26 -18.38 6.00
N MET A 239 6.08 -19.47 5.30
CA MET A 239 7.12 -20.06 4.45
C MET A 239 7.53 -19.13 3.32
N ILE A 240 6.56 -18.53 2.64
CA ILE A 240 6.82 -17.55 1.58
C ILE A 240 7.53 -16.31 2.10
N ASP A 241 7.16 -15.81 3.27
CA ASP A 241 7.86 -14.69 3.92
C ASP A 241 9.35 -15.00 4.10
N LYS A 242 9.68 -16.20 4.55
CA LYS A 242 11.07 -16.65 4.68
C LYS A 242 11.80 -16.66 3.34
N ASP A 243 11.20 -17.25 2.32
CA ASP A 243 11.79 -17.35 0.98
C ASP A 243 12.03 -15.95 0.35
N VAL A 244 11.07 -15.04 0.49
CA VAL A 244 11.20 -13.67 -0.02
C VAL A 244 12.29 -12.91 0.75
N ARG A 245 12.41 -13.08 2.07
CA ARG A 245 13.48 -12.49 2.86
C ARG A 245 14.86 -13.00 2.43
N GLU A 246 14.99 -14.30 2.19
CA GLU A 246 16.22 -14.89 1.69
C GLU A 246 16.61 -14.31 0.32
N GLN A 247 15.65 -14.19 -0.62
CA GLN A 247 15.88 -13.62 -1.94
C GLN A 247 16.26 -12.13 -1.93
N LEU A 248 15.70 -11.34 -1.00
CA LEU A 248 16.01 -9.92 -0.89
C LEU A 248 17.31 -9.65 -0.10
N SER A 249 17.81 -10.63 0.68
CA SER A 249 19.03 -10.52 1.46
C SER A 249 20.30 -10.79 0.63
N HIS A 250 20.14 -11.24 -0.60
CA HIS A 250 21.21 -11.52 -1.56
C HIS A 250 21.11 -10.59 -2.78
#